data_7b80b78d99c7ae64e176fea8eb7b0d0f
#
_entry.id   7b80b78d99c7ae64e176fea8eb7b0d0f
#
_cell.length_a   1.000
_cell.length_b   1.000
_cell.length_c   1.000
_cell.angle_alpha   90.00
_cell.angle_beta   90.00
_cell.angle_gamma   90.00
#
_symmetry.space_group_name_H-M   'P 1'
#
loop_
_entity.id
_entity.type
_entity.pdbx_description
1 polymer ?
#
loop_
_entity_poly.entity_id
_entity_poly.type
_entity_poly.pdbx_seq_one_letter_code
_entity_poly.pdbx_strand_id
1 'polypeptide(L)'
;MAQGQSLQDIFLNVLRRERIQVSIYLFNGIKLQGHIESFDQFVIVLKNTISQMVYKHAVSTIVPSKFVSHYANNSSNYSNHSGDRN
;
A
#
# COMPACT_ATOMS: atom_id res chain seq x y z
N MET A 1 14.27 11.28 -12.61
CA MET A 1 13.98 11.10 -12.42
C MET A 1 13.40 10.97 -12.15
N ALA A 2 13.61 10.86 -12.20
CA ALA A 2 13.10 10.61 -11.91
C ALA A 2 12.55 10.52 -11.66
N GLN A 3 12.66 10.77 -11.53
CA GLN A 3 12.07 10.65 -11.25
C GLN A 3 11.14 10.09 -11.11
N GLY A 4 11.50 9.92 -11.24
CA GLY A 4 10.52 8.87 -11.33
C GLY A 4 9.85 8.57 -10.04
N GLN A 5 8.99 7.58 -10.07
CA GLN A 5 8.29 7.19 -8.90
C GLN A 5 9.07 6.18 -8.10
N SER A 6 9.05 6.33 -6.79
CA SER A 6 9.66 5.33 -5.92
C SER A 6 8.79 4.08 -5.89
N LEU A 7 9.36 2.99 -5.46
CA LEU A 7 8.61 1.75 -5.26
C LEU A 7 7.46 1.97 -4.28
N GLN A 8 7.71 2.78 -3.25
CA GLN A 8 6.69 3.09 -2.28
C GLN A 8 5.48 3.77 -2.94
N ASP A 9 5.74 4.72 -3.81
CA ASP A 9 4.66 5.44 -4.47
C ASP A 9 3.87 4.52 -5.40
N ILE A 10 4.54 3.64 -6.10
CA ILE A 10 3.88 2.68 -6.98
C ILE A 10 2.97 1.78 -6.16
N PHE A 11 3.47 1.27 -5.05
CA PHE A 11 2.74 0.39 -4.16
C PHE A 11 1.50 1.09 -3.59
N LEU A 12 1.69 2.30 -3.08
CA LEU A 12 0.59 3.06 -2.50
C LEU A 12 -0.47 3.40 -3.55
N ASN A 13 -0.02 3.69 -4.76
CA ASN A 13 -0.95 4.05 -5.80
C ASN A 13 -1.83 2.85 -6.22
N VAL A 14 -1.25 1.67 -6.25
CA VAL A 14 -2.03 0.47 -6.53
C VAL A 14 -3.04 0.23 -5.42
N LEU A 15 -2.63 0.35 -4.18
CA LEU A 15 -3.53 0.15 -3.05
C LEU A 15 -4.68 1.15 -3.09
N ARG A 16 -4.38 2.40 -3.44
CA ARG A 16 -5.39 3.43 -3.53
C ARG A 16 -6.38 3.16 -4.67
N ARG A 17 -5.84 2.85 -5.84
CA ARG A 17 -6.66 2.67 -7.03
C ARG A 17 -7.55 1.44 -6.90
N GLU A 18 -7.02 0.37 -6.33
CA GLU A 18 -7.75 -0.88 -6.20
C GLU A 18 -8.60 -0.94 -4.94
N ARG A 19 -8.51 0.08 -4.11
CA ARG A 19 -9.26 0.17 -2.84
C ARG A 19 -9.03 -1.03 -1.95
N ILE A 20 -7.78 -1.41 -1.84
CA ILE A 20 -7.40 -2.57 -1.05
C ILE A 20 -7.31 -2.17 0.41
N GLN A 21 -7.98 -2.94 1.25
CA GLN A 21 -7.91 -2.72 2.70
C GLN A 21 -6.49 -2.99 3.16
N VAL A 22 -5.96 -2.13 4.01
CA VAL A 22 -4.60 -2.28 4.51
C VAL A 22 -4.56 -2.14 6.03
N SER A 23 -3.52 -2.70 6.62
CA SER A 23 -3.16 -2.44 8.01
C SER A 23 -1.85 -1.67 7.99
N ILE A 24 -1.84 -0.54 8.64
CA ILE A 24 -0.65 0.30 8.75
C ILE A 24 -0.14 0.21 10.17
N TYR A 25 1.10 -0.22 10.33
CA TYR A 25 1.73 -0.33 11.64
C TYR A 25 2.67 0.85 11.82
N LEU A 26 2.52 1.55 12.93
CA LEU A 26 3.37 2.68 13.25
C LEU A 26 4.51 2.24 14.14
N PHE A 27 5.57 3.05 14.18
CA PHE A 27 6.73 2.71 14.99
C PHE A 27 6.43 2.61 16.49
N ASN A 28 5.36 3.27 16.93
CA ASN A 28 4.98 3.18 18.34
C ASN A 28 4.11 1.95 18.64
N GLY A 29 3.90 1.09 17.65
CA GLY A 29 3.16 -0.15 17.85
C GLY A 29 1.67 -0.06 17.55
N ILE A 30 1.18 1.10 17.22
CA ILE A 30 -0.23 1.27 16.90
C ILE A 30 -0.51 0.72 15.51
N LYS A 31 -1.63 0.04 15.37
CA LYS A 31 -2.08 -0.51 14.11
C LYS A 31 -3.32 0.25 13.67
N LEU A 32 -3.30 0.73 12.44
CA LEU A 32 -4.44 1.42 11.82
C LEU A 32 -4.92 0.61 10.65
N GLN A 33 -6.22 0.57 10.42
CA GLN A 33 -6.80 -0.18 9.32
C GLN A 33 -7.71 0.69 8.50
N GLY A 34 -7.78 0.42 7.22
CA GLY A 34 -8.63 1.15 6.31
C GLY A 34 -8.12 1.01 4.90
N HIS A 35 -8.57 1.88 4.03
CA HIS A 35 -8.02 1.90 2.68
C HIS A 35 -7.41 3.26 2.41
N ILE A 36 -6.49 3.30 1.47
CA ILE A 36 -5.78 4.54 1.16
C ILE A 36 -6.65 5.39 0.27
N GLU A 37 -7.02 6.56 0.77
CA GLU A 37 -7.83 7.48 0.03
C GLU A 37 -6.97 8.35 -0.89
N SER A 38 -5.85 8.81 -0.36
CA SER A 38 -4.89 9.58 -1.13
C SER A 38 -3.58 9.59 -0.38
N PHE A 39 -2.54 10.10 -1.01
CA PHE A 39 -1.25 10.25 -0.36
C PHE A 39 -0.41 11.25 -1.12
N ASP A 40 0.61 11.76 -0.46
CA ASP A 40 1.61 12.57 -1.12
C ASP A 40 2.97 12.15 -0.59
N GLN A 41 3.98 12.99 -0.75
CA GLN A 41 5.33 12.59 -0.37
C GLN A 41 5.53 12.51 1.15
N PHE A 42 4.62 13.09 1.93
CA PHE A 42 4.79 13.14 3.39
C PHE A 42 3.73 12.37 4.14
N VAL A 43 2.53 12.28 3.62
CA VAL A 43 1.41 11.73 4.36
C VAL A 43 0.59 10.76 3.53
N ILE A 44 -0.15 9.92 4.23
CA ILE A 44 -1.12 9.00 3.65
C ILE A 44 -2.44 9.32 4.32
N VAL A 45 -3.50 9.50 3.54
CA VAL A 45 -4.83 9.66 4.09
C VAL A 45 -5.49 8.28 4.07
N LEU A 46 -5.74 7.78 5.26
CA LEU A 46 -6.33 6.46 5.43
C LEU A 46 -7.77 6.63 5.81
N LYS A 47 -8.66 5.96 5.10
CA LYS A 47 -10.08 6.07 5.38
C LYS A 47 -10.66 4.77 5.87
N ASN A 48 -11.44 4.88 6.94
CA ASN A 48 -12.22 3.78 7.46
C ASN A 48 -13.59 4.38 7.72
N THR A 49 -14.03 4.49 8.96
CA THR A 49 -15.24 5.24 9.25
C THR A 49 -14.95 6.74 9.20
N ILE A 50 -13.72 7.12 9.46
CA ILE A 50 -13.27 8.50 9.35
C ILE A 50 -12.03 8.52 8.50
N SER A 51 -11.64 9.71 8.06
CA SER A 51 -10.39 9.89 7.35
C SER A 51 -9.32 10.31 8.34
N GLN A 52 -8.18 9.66 8.27
CA GLN A 52 -7.05 9.95 9.14
C GLN A 52 -5.83 10.27 8.32
N MET A 53 -5.05 11.23 8.76
CA MET A 53 -3.82 11.58 8.09
C MET A 53 -2.68 10.93 8.85
N VAL A 54 -1.89 10.15 8.15
CA VAL A 54 -0.79 9.39 8.74
C VAL A 54 0.50 9.85 8.11
N TYR A 55 1.47 10.25 8.94
CA TYR A 55 2.76 10.69 8.41
C TYR A 55 3.59 9.48 8.01
N LYS A 56 4.12 9.53 6.81
CA LYS A 56 4.86 8.40 6.27
C LYS A 56 6.05 8.00 7.14
N HIS A 57 6.74 8.99 7.72
CA HIS A 57 7.91 8.64 8.50
C HIS A 57 7.57 7.99 9.85
N ALA A 58 6.31 8.00 10.23
CA ALA A 58 5.87 7.28 11.41
C ALA A 58 5.45 5.84 11.10
N VAL A 59 5.41 5.48 9.82
CA VAL A 59 4.93 4.18 9.40
C VAL A 59 6.08 3.19 9.37
N SER A 60 5.87 2.05 10.03
CA SER A 60 6.84 0.97 10.02
C SER A 60 6.54 0.02 8.86
N THR A 61 5.29 -0.38 8.73
CA THR A 61 4.90 -1.41 7.77
C THR A 61 3.48 -1.17 7.29
N ILE A 62 3.23 -1.46 6.02
CA ILE A 62 1.88 -1.47 5.46
C ILE A 62 1.61 -2.86 4.94
N VAL A 63 0.55 -3.49 5.42
CA VAL A 63 0.22 -4.84 5.05
C VAL A 63 -1.13 -4.86 4.36
N PRO A 64 -1.16 -5.13 3.06
CA PRO A 64 -2.44 -5.22 2.35
C PRO A 64 -3.18 -6.48 2.76
N SER A 65 -4.50 -6.43 2.67
CA SER A 65 -5.32 -7.57 3.04
C SER A 65 -5.28 -8.67 1.99
N LYS A 66 -4.79 -8.36 0.80
CA LYS A 66 -4.68 -9.36 -0.25
C LYS A 66 -3.44 -9.07 -1.09
N PHE A 67 -3.07 -10.03 -1.88
CA PHE A 67 -1.89 -9.92 -2.72
C PHE A 67 -2.03 -8.77 -3.72
N VAL A 68 -0.97 -8.00 -3.86
CA VAL A 68 -0.95 -6.87 -4.78
C VAL A 68 -0.17 -7.28 -6.02
N SER A 69 -0.87 -7.79 -7.00
CA SER A 69 -0.22 -8.37 -8.17
C SER A 69 0.24 -7.34 -9.17
N HIS A 70 -0.40 -6.20 -9.23
CA HIS A 70 -0.04 -5.20 -10.23
C HIS A 70 1.37 -4.70 -10.06
N TYR A 71 1.75 -4.52 -8.85
CA TYR A 71 3.04 -3.99 -8.57
C TYR A 71 4.13 -5.04 -8.73
N ALA A 72 3.81 -6.28 -8.49
CA ALA A 72 4.75 -7.36 -8.65
C ALA A 72 4.80 -7.86 -10.08
N ASN A 73 3.84 -7.52 -10.84
CA ASN A 73 3.64 -8.11 -12.10
C ASN A 73 4.64 -7.76 -13.12
N ASN A 74 5.32 -6.68 -12.94
CA ASN A 74 6.32 -6.35 -13.87
C ASN A 74 7.35 -7.40 -13.97
N SER A 75 7.50 -8.19 -13.00
CA SER A 75 8.45 -9.17 -13.03
C SER A 75 7.97 -10.42 -13.61
N SER A 76 6.77 -10.60 -13.86
CA SER A 76 6.46 -11.68 -14.41
C SER A 76 5.35 -12.16 -14.37
N ASN A 77 5.05 -12.70 -14.86
CA ASN A 77 3.98 -13.23 -14.85
C ASN A 77 4.14 -14.51 -14.48
N TYR A 78 4.93 -14.82 -13.89
CA TYR A 78 5.03 -16.10 -13.58
C TYR A 78 4.24 -16.50 -12.55
N SER A 79 3.79 -16.70 -12.52
CA SER A 79 2.90 -16.98 -11.71
C SER A 79 1.94 -17.23 -11.47
N ASN A 80 2.15 -17.25 -11.96
CA ASN A 80 1.22 -17.50 -11.74
C ASN A 80 0.90 -18.16 -11.52
N HIS A 81 1.22 -18.30 -11.30
CA HIS A 81 0.76 -18.85 -10.96
C HIS A 81 0.45 -19.35 -10.54
N SER A 82 0.74 -19.37 -10.32
CA SER A 82 0.25 -19.79 -9.74
C SER A 82 -0.29 -20.08 -9.43
N GLY A 83 -0.04 -20.27 -9.20
CA GLY A 83 -0.73 -20.47 -8.69
C GLY A 83 -0.99 -20.84 -8.41
N ASP A 84 -0.90 -21.02 -8.26
CA ASP A 84 -1.27 -21.30 -7.80
C ASP A 84 -1.36 -21.60 -7.47
N ARG A 85 -0.90 -21.69 -7.39
CA ARG A 85 -1.17 -21.86 -6.93
C ARG A 85 -1.58 -21.93 -6.77
N ASN A 86 -1.26 -22.22 -6.78
CA ASN A 86 -1.81 -22.25 -6.59
C ASN A 86 -2.10 -22.16 -6.69
#